data_3971eae59041115a35139774cc73c6a0
#
_entry.id   3971eae59041115a35139774cc73c6a0
#
_cell.length_a   1.000
_cell.length_b   1.000
_cell.length_c   1.000
_cell.angle_alpha   90.00
_cell.angle_beta   90.00
_cell.angle_gamma   90.00
#
_symmetry.space_group_name_H-M   'P 1'
#
loop_
_entity.id
_entity.type
_entity.pdbx_description
1 polymer ?
#
loop_
_entity_poly.entity_id
_entity_poly.type
_entity_poly.pdbx_seq_one_letter_code
_entity_poly.pdbx_strand_id
1 'polypeptide(L)'
;DPIRERFVMSTKTYLGKRGSILKETAQQANLISLDSPILSGASYDALTKGKSLKNKSVVIKTSFKKIDSSIEEALEIICENIKKEIIENKKSVIILSDRDVRIDESVLPSLMVLAKVHHYLIDEGIRLKASLVVVSGEIRDSHDLACHIAYGASAVWPYLALEKVRQLSLQNQELELTPDKAQENYRKSLNKGL
;
A
#
# COMPACT_ATOMS: atom_id res chain seq x y z
N ASP A 1 5.31 -17.05 25.48
CA ASP A 1 4.15 -17.96 25.33
C ASP A 1 3.68 -17.97 23.86
N PRO A 2 3.89 -19.06 23.10
CA PRO A 2 3.57 -19.14 21.66
C PRO A 2 2.08 -18.88 21.35
N ILE A 3 1.21 -19.18 22.27
CA ILE A 3 -0.24 -18.97 22.11
C ILE A 3 -0.56 -17.47 22.21
N ARG A 4 0.07 -16.78 23.14
CA ARG A 4 -0.08 -15.33 23.34
C ARG A 4 0.50 -14.56 22.16
N GLU A 5 1.69 -14.91 21.68
CA GLU A 5 2.32 -14.30 20.50
C GLU A 5 1.42 -14.42 19.27
N ARG A 6 0.87 -15.60 19.01
CA ARG A 6 -0.04 -15.82 17.87
C ARG A 6 -1.30 -14.96 17.92
N PHE A 7 -1.79 -14.64 19.11
CA PHE A 7 -3.00 -13.85 19.31
C PHE A 7 -2.74 -12.34 19.23
N VAL A 8 -1.60 -11.89 19.77
CA VAL A 8 -1.25 -10.47 19.93
C VAL A 8 -0.43 -9.96 18.76
N MET A 9 0.33 -10.84 18.08
CA MET A 9 1.29 -10.50 17.02
C MET A 9 0.73 -10.80 15.61
N SER A 10 -0.58 -10.81 15.43
CA SER A 10 -1.17 -11.02 14.11
C SER A 10 -0.94 -9.81 13.20
N THR A 11 -0.29 -10.03 12.06
CA THR A 11 -0.12 -9.02 11.00
C THR A 11 -1.29 -9.00 10.00
N LYS A 12 -2.36 -9.75 10.28
CA LYS A 12 -3.55 -9.76 9.45
C LYS A 12 -4.15 -8.37 9.33
N THR A 13 -4.45 -7.94 8.13
CA THR A 13 -5.01 -6.61 7.87
C THR A 13 -6.24 -6.67 6.96
N TYR A 14 -7.00 -5.59 6.92
CA TYR A 14 -8.23 -5.51 6.16
C TYR A 14 -8.26 -4.21 5.34
N LEU A 15 -8.65 -4.31 4.05
CA LEU A 15 -8.80 -3.17 3.16
C LEU A 15 -10.27 -2.89 2.88
N GLY A 16 -10.62 -1.61 2.82
CA GLY A 16 -11.95 -1.14 2.47
C GLY A 16 -12.43 -0.01 3.37
N LYS A 17 -13.69 0.32 3.23
CA LYS A 17 -14.36 1.34 4.03
C LYS A 17 -14.62 0.80 5.45
N ARG A 18 -14.02 1.43 6.44
CA ARG A 18 -14.32 1.18 7.86
C ARG A 18 -15.49 2.08 8.27
N GLY A 19 -16.37 1.59 9.12
CA GLY A 19 -17.43 2.39 9.71
C GLY A 19 -17.01 3.02 11.03
N SER A 20 -17.96 3.71 11.66
CA SER A 20 -17.76 4.22 13.01
C SER A 20 -17.80 3.07 14.02
N ILE A 21 -16.83 3.03 14.93
CA ILE A 21 -16.81 2.07 16.06
C ILE A 21 -17.96 2.30 17.03
N LEU A 22 -18.57 3.50 16.99
CA LEU A 22 -19.71 3.86 17.85
C LEU A 22 -21.06 3.44 17.25
N LYS A 23 -21.07 3.02 15.98
CA LYS A 23 -22.30 2.63 15.27
C LYS A 23 -22.03 1.43 14.38
N GLU A 24 -22.23 0.24 14.91
CA GLU A 24 -22.02 -1.01 14.21
C GLU A 24 -23.06 -1.23 13.10
N THR A 25 -22.59 -1.64 11.93
CA THR A 25 -23.42 -2.02 10.79
C THR A 25 -22.83 -3.23 10.07
N ALA A 26 -23.67 -4.08 9.49
CA ALA A 26 -23.22 -5.25 8.73
C ALA A 26 -22.30 -4.87 7.54
N GLN A 27 -22.40 -3.64 7.01
CA GLN A 27 -21.56 -3.15 5.91
C GLN A 27 -20.08 -3.02 6.31
N GLN A 28 -19.77 -2.87 7.61
CA GLN A 28 -18.40 -2.79 8.11
C GLN A 28 -17.64 -4.12 7.99
N ALA A 29 -18.35 -5.23 7.84
CA ALA A 29 -17.76 -6.54 7.60
C ALA A 29 -17.37 -6.76 6.12
N ASN A 30 -17.77 -5.89 5.19
CA ASN A 30 -17.45 -6.01 3.77
C ASN A 30 -16.05 -5.48 3.44
N LEU A 31 -15.04 -6.12 4.02
CA LEU A 31 -13.63 -5.77 3.88
C LEU A 31 -12.89 -6.88 3.12
N ILE A 32 -11.80 -6.50 2.45
CA ILE A 32 -10.86 -7.44 1.84
C ILE A 32 -9.87 -7.86 2.93
N SER A 33 -9.86 -9.15 3.26
CA SER A 33 -8.92 -9.72 4.24
C SER A 33 -7.59 -10.05 3.58
N LEU A 34 -6.49 -9.64 4.22
CA LEU A 34 -5.12 -9.96 3.84
C LEU A 34 -4.43 -10.62 5.04
N ASP A 35 -3.73 -11.73 4.81
CA ASP A 35 -2.99 -12.44 5.87
C ASP A 35 -1.72 -11.69 6.30
N SER A 36 -1.26 -10.74 5.49
CA SER A 36 -0.11 -9.88 5.75
C SER A 36 -0.31 -8.52 5.09
N PRO A 37 0.20 -7.42 5.67
CA PRO A 37 0.18 -6.11 5.04
C PRO A 37 1.12 -6.01 3.84
N ILE A 38 1.96 -7.02 3.59
CA ILE A 38 2.94 -7.01 2.50
C ILE A 38 2.33 -7.71 1.28
N LEU A 39 1.99 -6.94 0.26
CA LEU A 39 1.42 -7.46 -0.97
C LEU A 39 2.46 -8.18 -1.83
N SER A 40 2.00 -9.20 -2.58
CA SER A 40 2.71 -9.75 -3.73
C SER A 40 2.25 -9.06 -5.02
N GLY A 41 2.96 -9.29 -6.14
CA GLY A 41 2.50 -8.86 -7.46
C GLY A 41 1.11 -9.39 -7.81
N ALA A 42 0.84 -10.65 -7.48
CA ALA A 42 -0.49 -11.25 -7.69
C ALA A 42 -1.59 -10.58 -6.85
N SER A 43 -1.29 -10.22 -5.59
CA SER A 43 -2.23 -9.48 -4.74
C SER A 43 -2.51 -8.09 -5.28
N TYR A 44 -1.48 -7.39 -5.76
CA TYR A 44 -1.62 -6.08 -6.41
C TYR A 44 -2.47 -6.17 -7.69
N ASP A 45 -2.20 -7.17 -8.54
CA ASP A 45 -2.98 -7.39 -9.76
C ASP A 45 -4.45 -7.72 -9.44
N ALA A 46 -4.71 -8.51 -8.40
CA ALA A 46 -6.06 -8.77 -7.94
C ALA A 46 -6.80 -7.50 -7.52
N LEU A 47 -6.13 -6.58 -6.81
CA LEU A 47 -6.69 -5.29 -6.39
C LEU A 47 -6.98 -4.35 -7.57
N THR A 48 -6.08 -4.33 -8.58
CA THR A 48 -6.15 -3.36 -9.68
C THR A 48 -6.87 -3.85 -10.92
N LYS A 49 -6.82 -5.15 -11.20
CA LYS A 49 -7.35 -5.78 -12.42
C LYS A 49 -8.50 -6.77 -12.16
N GLY A 50 -8.63 -7.25 -10.92
CA GLY A 50 -9.64 -8.23 -10.53
C GLY A 50 -11.07 -7.69 -10.69
N LYS A 51 -11.95 -8.44 -11.36
CA LYS A 51 -13.33 -8.00 -11.71
C LYS A 51 -14.13 -7.46 -10.52
N SER A 52 -14.00 -8.05 -9.33
CA SER A 52 -14.75 -7.65 -8.14
C SER A 52 -14.09 -6.50 -7.35
N LEU A 53 -12.77 -6.34 -7.44
CA LEU A 53 -11.99 -5.39 -6.64
C LEU A 53 -11.64 -4.11 -7.40
N LYS A 54 -11.51 -4.16 -8.72
CA LYS A 54 -11.20 -3.02 -9.58
C LYS A 54 -12.15 -1.83 -9.36
N ASN A 55 -13.44 -2.11 -9.12
CA ASN A 55 -14.41 -1.04 -8.87
C ASN A 55 -14.24 -0.39 -7.50
N LYS A 56 -13.59 -1.05 -6.53
CA LYS A 56 -13.34 -0.54 -5.18
C LYS A 56 -12.00 0.18 -5.06
N SER A 57 -11.06 -0.05 -5.96
CA SER A 57 -9.70 0.49 -5.91
C SER A 57 -9.45 1.55 -6.98
N VAL A 58 -8.46 2.40 -6.73
CA VAL A 58 -7.89 3.35 -7.69
C VAL A 58 -6.40 3.50 -7.42
N VAL A 59 -5.61 3.61 -8.49
CA VAL A 59 -4.17 3.90 -8.42
C VAL A 59 -3.97 5.39 -8.65
N ILE A 60 -3.32 6.03 -7.70
CA ILE A 60 -2.91 7.44 -7.75
C ILE A 60 -1.41 7.48 -7.89
N LYS A 61 -0.91 8.08 -8.96
CA LYS A 61 0.51 8.30 -9.17
C LYS A 61 1.04 9.32 -8.17
N THR A 62 2.22 9.05 -7.61
CA THR A 62 2.93 9.93 -6.67
C THR A 62 4.13 10.60 -7.32
N SER A 63 4.06 10.83 -8.63
CA SER A 63 5.03 11.56 -9.43
C SER A 63 4.43 12.87 -9.94
N PHE A 64 5.29 13.85 -10.21
CA PHE A 64 4.92 15.15 -10.74
C PHE A 64 5.99 15.67 -11.71
N LYS A 65 5.65 16.62 -12.56
CA LYS A 65 6.61 17.30 -13.44
C LYS A 65 7.18 18.52 -12.74
N LYS A 66 8.49 18.56 -12.55
CA LYS A 66 9.18 19.68 -11.87
C LYS A 66 8.99 21.04 -12.52
N ILE A 67 8.73 21.05 -13.84
CA ILE A 67 8.54 22.31 -14.60
C ILE A 67 7.16 22.90 -14.32
N ASP A 68 6.17 22.06 -13.98
CA ASP A 68 4.77 22.45 -13.96
C ASP A 68 4.27 22.82 -12.54
N SER A 69 4.95 22.33 -11.47
CA SER A 69 4.46 22.54 -10.10
C SER A 69 5.54 22.37 -9.04
N SER A 70 5.32 22.99 -7.88
CA SER A 70 6.11 22.73 -6.65
C SER A 70 5.73 21.40 -6.02
N ILE A 71 6.51 20.95 -5.05
CA ILE A 71 6.20 19.75 -4.26
C ILE A 71 4.87 19.92 -3.50
N GLU A 72 4.66 21.10 -2.94
CA GLU A 72 3.46 21.44 -2.18
C GLU A 72 2.21 21.39 -3.05
N GLU A 73 2.26 22.02 -4.23
CA GLU A 73 1.16 21.97 -5.20
C GLU A 73 0.87 20.56 -5.69
N ALA A 74 1.91 19.76 -5.96
CA ALA A 74 1.75 18.37 -6.36
C ALA A 74 1.06 17.53 -5.26
N LEU A 75 1.42 17.75 -3.99
CA LEU A 75 0.78 17.08 -2.86
C LEU A 75 -0.69 17.49 -2.69
N GLU A 76 -1.01 18.77 -2.89
CA GLU A 76 -2.39 19.26 -2.83
C GLU A 76 -3.25 18.65 -3.94
N ILE A 77 -2.75 18.60 -5.17
CA ILE A 77 -3.42 17.97 -6.31
C ILE A 77 -3.69 16.48 -6.03
N ILE A 78 -2.72 15.77 -5.46
CA ILE A 78 -2.89 14.36 -5.07
C ILE A 78 -4.00 14.22 -4.02
N CYS A 79 -4.02 15.06 -3.00
CA CYS A 79 -5.03 15.04 -1.95
C CYS A 79 -6.44 15.29 -2.48
N GLU A 80 -6.61 16.31 -3.32
CA GLU A 80 -7.90 16.65 -3.94
C GLU A 80 -8.40 15.52 -4.87
N ASN A 81 -7.52 14.94 -5.67
CA ASN A 81 -7.86 13.80 -6.50
C ASN A 81 -8.33 12.60 -5.67
N ILE A 82 -7.65 12.31 -4.56
CA ILE A 82 -8.04 11.23 -3.65
C ILE A 82 -9.40 11.50 -3.01
N LYS A 83 -9.66 12.73 -2.56
CA LYS A 83 -10.95 13.14 -2.01
C LYS A 83 -12.07 12.90 -3.02
N LYS A 84 -11.87 13.32 -4.26
CA LYS A 84 -12.80 13.09 -5.36
C LYS A 84 -13.08 11.60 -5.59
N GLU A 85 -12.04 10.78 -5.66
CA GLU A 85 -12.18 9.34 -5.84
C GLU A 85 -12.98 8.68 -4.70
N ILE A 86 -12.77 9.10 -3.46
CA ILE A 86 -13.49 8.57 -2.30
C ILE A 86 -14.96 9.04 -2.28
N ILE A 87 -15.21 10.31 -2.54
CA ILE A 87 -16.54 10.91 -2.36
C ILE A 87 -17.43 10.68 -3.58
N GLU A 88 -16.94 10.96 -4.78
CA GLU A 88 -17.72 10.87 -6.01
C GLU A 88 -17.71 9.44 -6.58
N ASN A 89 -16.52 8.85 -6.75
CA ASN A 89 -16.34 7.54 -7.36
C ASN A 89 -16.47 6.36 -6.38
N LYS A 90 -16.73 6.64 -5.08
CA LYS A 90 -16.97 5.65 -4.00
C LYS A 90 -15.84 4.64 -3.86
N LYS A 91 -14.61 5.03 -4.21
CA LYS A 91 -13.43 4.18 -4.03
C LYS A 91 -13.13 4.00 -2.53
N SER A 92 -12.83 2.77 -2.15
CA SER A 92 -12.56 2.40 -0.76
C SER A 92 -11.15 1.85 -0.54
N VAL A 93 -10.37 1.72 -1.62
CA VAL A 93 -8.94 1.35 -1.58
C VAL A 93 -8.18 2.33 -2.48
N ILE A 94 -7.37 3.18 -1.88
CA ILE A 94 -6.52 4.15 -2.57
C ILE A 94 -5.11 3.60 -2.60
N ILE A 95 -4.55 3.43 -3.78
CA ILE A 95 -3.22 2.89 -4.00
C ILE A 95 -2.30 4.04 -4.43
N LEU A 96 -1.41 4.45 -3.55
CA LEU A 96 -0.38 5.45 -3.81
C LEU A 96 0.80 4.74 -4.48
N SER A 97 1.18 5.13 -5.69
CA SER A 97 2.18 4.39 -6.47
C SER A 97 3.22 5.30 -7.10
N ASP A 98 4.50 4.96 -6.88
CA ASP A 98 5.66 5.52 -7.58
C ASP A 98 6.08 4.70 -8.82
N ARG A 99 5.28 3.70 -9.22
CA ARG A 99 5.55 2.91 -10.42
C ARG A 99 5.23 3.68 -11.69
N ASP A 100 5.87 3.24 -12.77
CA ASP A 100 5.60 3.72 -14.12
C ASP A 100 5.82 5.24 -14.27
N VAL A 101 6.87 5.75 -13.58
CA VAL A 101 7.31 7.14 -13.64
C VAL A 101 7.99 7.41 -14.98
N ARG A 102 7.64 8.52 -15.60
CA ARG A 102 8.25 8.95 -16.87
C ARG A 102 9.59 9.65 -16.60
N ILE A 103 10.42 9.76 -17.64
CA ILE A 103 11.73 10.40 -17.55
C ILE A 103 11.62 11.89 -17.17
N ASP A 104 10.53 12.54 -17.59
CA ASP A 104 10.24 13.96 -17.33
C ASP A 104 9.55 14.20 -15.97
N GLU A 105 9.29 13.16 -15.21
CA GLU A 105 8.65 13.21 -13.89
C GLU A 105 9.65 12.97 -12.75
N SER A 106 9.35 13.52 -11.59
CA SER A 106 10.01 13.24 -10.33
C SER A 106 9.07 12.55 -9.35
N VAL A 107 9.61 11.61 -8.62
CA VAL A 107 8.88 10.89 -7.58
C VAL A 107 8.85 11.72 -6.30
N LEU A 108 7.69 11.81 -5.67
CA LEU A 108 7.56 12.31 -4.30
C LEU A 108 7.91 11.17 -3.33
N PRO A 109 8.67 11.45 -2.24
CA PRO A 109 8.97 10.44 -1.23
C PRO A 109 7.69 9.79 -0.70
N SER A 110 7.62 8.46 -0.75
CA SER A 110 6.38 7.71 -0.50
C SER A 110 5.81 7.93 0.90
N LEU A 111 6.69 8.03 1.91
CA LEU A 111 6.29 8.29 3.29
C LEU A 111 5.72 9.70 3.47
N MET A 112 6.29 10.70 2.77
CA MET A 112 5.79 12.08 2.78
C MET A 112 4.38 12.18 2.18
N VAL A 113 4.18 11.56 1.00
CA VAL A 113 2.86 11.51 0.35
C VAL A 113 1.84 10.83 1.25
N LEU A 114 2.21 9.67 1.82
CA LEU A 114 1.34 8.92 2.71
C LEU A 114 0.93 9.76 3.94
N ALA A 115 1.88 10.42 4.60
CA ALA A 115 1.64 11.27 5.75
C ALA A 115 0.69 12.43 5.40
N LYS A 116 0.98 13.15 4.31
CA LYS A 116 0.13 14.27 3.84
C LYS A 116 -1.29 13.80 3.55
N VAL A 117 -1.45 12.72 2.79
CA VAL A 117 -2.76 12.15 2.45
C VAL A 117 -3.50 11.67 3.69
N HIS A 118 -2.81 10.98 4.60
CA HIS A 118 -3.40 10.48 5.85
C HIS A 118 -4.01 11.61 6.68
N HIS A 119 -3.24 12.68 6.93
CA HIS A 119 -3.70 13.83 7.71
C HIS A 119 -4.79 14.61 6.97
N TYR A 120 -4.63 14.87 5.67
CA TYR A 120 -5.65 15.52 4.86
C TYR A 120 -7.02 14.81 4.96
N LEU A 121 -7.02 13.47 4.86
CA LEU A 121 -8.26 12.70 4.98
C LEU A 121 -8.86 12.71 6.40
N ILE A 122 -8.02 12.90 7.44
CA ILE A 122 -8.49 13.11 8.82
C ILE A 122 -9.17 14.46 8.93
N ASP A 123 -8.51 15.54 8.49
CA ASP A 123 -9.02 16.91 8.54
C ASP A 123 -10.34 17.05 7.79
N GLU A 124 -10.47 16.35 6.65
CA GLU A 124 -11.72 16.26 5.88
C GLU A 124 -12.80 15.33 6.50
N GLY A 125 -12.50 14.62 7.59
CA GLY A 125 -13.43 13.68 8.24
C GLY A 125 -13.76 12.44 7.40
N ILE A 126 -12.93 12.08 6.42
CA ILE A 126 -13.19 10.97 5.48
C ILE A 126 -12.18 9.83 5.56
N ARG A 127 -11.20 9.89 6.49
CA ARG A 127 -10.12 8.89 6.59
C ARG A 127 -10.64 7.45 6.69
N LEU A 128 -11.75 7.21 7.38
CA LEU A 128 -12.33 5.88 7.56
C LEU A 128 -13.09 5.37 6.31
N LYS A 129 -13.29 6.20 5.30
CA LYS A 129 -14.01 5.78 4.08
C LYS A 129 -13.12 4.99 3.13
N ALA A 130 -11.79 5.02 3.29
CA ALA A 130 -10.86 4.28 2.43
C ALA A 130 -9.62 3.79 3.19
N SER A 131 -9.09 2.66 2.73
CA SER A 131 -7.76 2.16 3.10
C SER A 131 -6.71 2.71 2.16
N LEU A 132 -5.53 3.05 2.71
CA LEU A 132 -4.36 3.49 1.95
C LEU A 132 -3.43 2.30 1.74
N VAL A 133 -3.05 2.07 0.49
CA VAL A 133 -2.06 1.08 0.08
C VAL A 133 -0.90 1.81 -0.55
N VAL A 134 0.33 1.49 -0.18
CA VAL A 134 1.53 2.10 -0.75
C VAL A 134 2.25 1.10 -1.64
N VAL A 135 2.54 1.52 -2.86
CA VAL A 135 3.33 0.77 -3.85
C VAL A 135 4.58 1.59 -4.11
N SER A 136 5.71 1.18 -3.54
CA SER A 136 6.92 1.99 -3.61
C SER A 136 8.19 1.17 -3.76
N GLY A 137 9.12 1.73 -4.56
CA GLY A 137 10.48 1.24 -4.68
C GLY A 137 11.38 1.63 -3.50
N GLU A 138 10.96 2.56 -2.65
CA GLU A 138 11.72 3.03 -1.48
C GLU A 138 11.71 2.03 -0.32
N ILE A 139 10.68 1.17 -0.24
CA ILE A 139 10.51 0.21 0.86
C ILE A 139 11.40 -0.99 0.63
N ARG A 140 12.40 -1.20 1.50
CA ARG A 140 13.42 -2.23 1.35
C ARG A 140 13.47 -3.22 2.50
N ASP A 141 13.17 -2.78 3.71
CA ASP A 141 13.30 -3.59 4.91
C ASP A 141 12.10 -3.47 5.86
N SER A 142 12.16 -4.14 7.00
CA SER A 142 11.09 -4.13 8.00
C SER A 142 10.91 -2.77 8.66
N HIS A 143 11.97 -1.94 8.75
CA HIS A 143 11.90 -0.60 9.31
C HIS A 143 11.11 0.33 8.39
N ASP A 144 11.46 0.36 7.09
CA ASP A 144 10.73 1.13 6.09
C ASP A 144 9.24 0.74 6.09
N LEU A 145 8.97 -0.58 6.16
CA LEU A 145 7.63 -1.13 6.22
C LEU A 145 6.86 -0.66 7.48
N ALA A 146 7.50 -0.75 8.66
CA ALA A 146 6.91 -0.32 9.93
C ALA A 146 6.58 1.18 9.92
N CYS A 147 7.48 2.01 9.37
CA CYS A 147 7.24 3.44 9.19
C CYS A 147 5.99 3.71 8.34
N HIS A 148 5.85 3.04 7.19
CA HIS A 148 4.67 3.22 6.33
C HIS A 148 3.38 2.79 7.02
N ILE A 149 3.39 1.68 7.75
CA ILE A 149 2.21 1.24 8.52
C ILE A 149 1.87 2.24 9.62
N ALA A 150 2.86 2.71 10.37
CA ALA A 150 2.69 3.70 11.44
C ALA A 150 2.09 5.03 10.91
N TYR A 151 2.49 5.43 9.70
CA TYR A 151 1.95 6.62 9.04
C TYR A 151 0.61 6.39 8.30
N GLY A 152 0.01 5.22 8.47
CA GLY A 152 -1.38 4.97 8.07
C GLY A 152 -1.60 4.08 6.85
N ALA A 153 -0.55 3.44 6.32
CA ALA A 153 -0.73 2.42 5.29
C ALA A 153 -1.43 1.19 5.88
N SER A 154 -2.43 0.68 5.19
CA SER A 154 -3.08 -0.58 5.53
C SER A 154 -2.38 -1.78 4.89
N ALA A 155 -1.68 -1.56 3.78
CA ALA A 155 -0.83 -2.55 3.12
C ALA A 155 0.22 -1.84 2.26
N VAL A 156 1.30 -2.55 1.95
CA VAL A 156 2.40 -2.05 1.12
C VAL A 156 2.83 -3.10 0.09
N TRP A 157 3.33 -2.64 -1.06
CA TRP A 157 3.99 -3.48 -2.04
C TRP A 157 5.40 -2.96 -2.33
N PRO A 158 6.44 -3.57 -1.74
CA PRO A 158 7.85 -3.23 -1.95
C PRO A 158 8.33 -3.83 -3.29
N TYR A 159 7.82 -3.31 -4.41
CA TYR A 159 7.94 -3.97 -5.71
C TYR A 159 9.38 -4.09 -6.21
N LEU A 160 10.23 -3.06 -5.98
CA LEU A 160 11.63 -3.10 -6.40
C LEU A 160 12.46 -4.08 -5.56
N ALA A 161 12.23 -4.13 -4.25
CA ALA A 161 12.90 -5.10 -3.38
C ALA A 161 12.54 -6.53 -3.78
N LEU A 162 11.26 -6.81 -4.04
CA LEU A 162 10.82 -8.12 -4.51
C LEU A 162 11.36 -8.46 -5.90
N GLU A 163 11.42 -7.51 -6.82
CA GLU A 163 12.02 -7.72 -8.13
C GLU A 163 13.52 -7.98 -8.03
N LYS A 164 14.23 -7.27 -7.15
CA LYS A 164 15.66 -7.51 -6.90
C LYS A 164 15.91 -8.92 -6.37
N VAL A 165 15.10 -9.36 -5.43
CA VAL A 165 15.17 -10.75 -4.90
C VAL A 165 14.92 -11.77 -6.00
N ARG A 166 13.93 -11.51 -6.88
CA ARG A 166 13.68 -12.36 -8.06
C ARG A 166 14.88 -12.44 -8.97
N GLN A 167 15.50 -11.32 -9.29
CA GLN A 167 16.70 -11.27 -10.15
C GLN A 167 17.89 -12.00 -9.52
N LEU A 168 18.12 -11.83 -8.22
CA LEU A 168 19.20 -12.51 -7.50
C LEU A 168 19.01 -14.03 -7.53
N SER A 169 17.79 -14.55 -7.38
CA SER A 169 17.53 -15.99 -7.46
C SER A 169 17.75 -16.56 -8.86
N LEU A 170 17.55 -15.78 -9.91
CA LEU A 170 17.84 -16.18 -11.30
C LEU A 170 19.34 -16.18 -11.61
N GLN A 171 20.09 -15.26 -11.00
CA GLN A 171 21.52 -15.11 -11.23
C GLN A 171 22.35 -16.14 -10.44
N ASN A 172 21.86 -16.58 -9.30
CA ASN A 172 22.58 -17.50 -8.41
C ASN A 172 21.89 -18.88 -8.38
N GLN A 173 22.31 -19.73 -9.32
CA GLN A 173 21.77 -21.09 -9.44
C GLN A 173 22.14 -22.02 -8.26
N GLU A 174 23.17 -21.68 -7.48
CA GLU A 174 23.56 -22.45 -6.29
C GLU A 174 22.52 -22.40 -5.17
N LEU A 175 21.63 -21.39 -5.19
CA LEU A 175 20.58 -21.25 -4.17
C LEU A 175 19.44 -22.25 -4.31
N GLU A 176 19.34 -22.97 -5.43
CA GLU A 176 18.25 -23.94 -5.72
C GLU A 176 16.83 -23.40 -5.39
N LEU A 177 16.66 -22.07 -5.45
CA LEU A 177 15.41 -21.40 -5.13
C LEU A 177 14.73 -20.87 -6.40
N THR A 178 13.46 -21.21 -6.59
CA THR A 178 12.66 -20.58 -7.62
C THR A 178 12.43 -19.09 -7.29
N PRO A 179 12.29 -18.22 -8.31
CA PRO A 179 12.04 -16.80 -8.09
C PRO A 179 10.84 -16.51 -7.19
N ASP A 180 9.75 -17.25 -7.35
CA ASP A 180 8.55 -17.10 -6.54
C ASP A 180 8.80 -17.47 -5.07
N LYS A 181 9.58 -18.55 -4.85
CA LYS A 181 9.95 -18.99 -3.51
C LYS A 181 10.87 -18.00 -2.82
N ALA A 182 11.80 -17.42 -3.56
CA ALA A 182 12.69 -16.37 -3.07
C ALA A 182 11.90 -15.14 -2.62
N GLN A 183 10.96 -14.66 -3.44
CA GLN A 183 10.07 -13.54 -3.09
C GLN A 183 9.17 -13.88 -1.88
N GLU A 184 8.63 -15.09 -1.82
CA GLU A 184 7.81 -15.53 -0.68
C GLU A 184 8.63 -15.53 0.63
N ASN A 185 9.85 -16.07 0.59
CA ASN A 185 10.74 -16.11 1.74
C ASN A 185 11.11 -14.69 2.21
N TYR A 186 11.38 -13.79 1.27
CA TYR A 186 11.65 -12.39 1.60
C TYR A 186 10.45 -11.70 2.24
N ARG A 187 9.25 -11.89 1.69
CA ARG A 187 8.00 -11.37 2.29
C ARG A 187 7.77 -11.92 3.71
N LYS A 188 8.03 -13.21 3.93
CA LYS A 188 7.95 -13.82 5.26
C LYS A 188 8.96 -13.21 6.24
N SER A 189 10.18 -12.94 5.78
CA SER A 189 11.21 -12.28 6.57
C SER A 189 10.79 -10.86 6.97
N LEU A 190 10.31 -10.07 6.02
CA LEU A 190 9.76 -8.73 6.29
C LEU A 190 8.61 -8.78 7.30
N ASN A 191 7.68 -9.72 7.12
CA ASN A 191 6.52 -9.88 8.00
C ASN A 191 6.90 -10.33 9.42
N LYS A 192 8.01 -11.07 9.56
CA LYS A 192 8.54 -11.49 10.87
C LYS A 192 9.25 -10.33 11.59
N GLY A 193 9.72 -9.34 10.86
CA GLY A 193 10.37 -8.15 11.40
C GLY A 193 9.39 -7.05 11.84
N LEU A 194 8.10 -7.18 11.52
CA LEU A 194 6.99 -6.35 12.02
C LEU A 194 6.53 -6.81 13.39
#